data_521af9c192d77237bdae8ce2f873f246
#
_entry.id   521af9c192d77237bdae8ce2f873f246
#
_cell.length_a   1.000
_cell.length_b   1.000
_cell.length_c   1.000
_cell.angle_alpha   90.00
_cell.angle_beta   90.00
_cell.angle_gamma   90.00
#
_symmetry.space_group_name_H-M   'P 1'
#
loop_
_entity.id
_entity.type
_entity.pdbx_description
1 polymer ?
#
loop_
_entity_poly.entity_id
_entity_poly.type
_entity_poly.pdbx_seq_one_letter_code
_entity_poly.pdbx_strand_id
1 'polypeptide(L)'
;VNGAPRRVTVLGATGSVGRATLDLIAEAPPGHFEVVALVANGNATALAAAARRVRARLAVVADVAALPALREALEGSGIAVEAGPAAVVAAASIPVDWTMAAIVGAAGLPATMAAAGGGGIVSIANKECLVCAGPMLRAVAAAAGTTLLPADSEHNAIFQALDGTAPESVERIVLTASGGPFRNWPAERMRAIRPEDALNHPVWRMGAKVTIDSATMMNKGLEVIEAACLFPVPAERIEVLVHPEAAIHGIVQYVDGSMLAQMGPPDMRVPIAHTLAWPRRMTTATRRLDLATLRTITFELPDHKRFPALTLAREALAAGGAAPTILNAANEVAVRLFLEGRIGFLGIAALVAAALDRLGTPAAPDLEAVLEADATARRTALDLATGPAFA
;
A
#
# COMPACT_ATOMS: atom_id res chain seq x y z
N VAL A 1 -8.94 -31.14 -3.95
CA VAL A 1 -8.58 -30.40 -2.73
C VAL A 1 -9.44 -30.93 -1.60
N ASN A 2 -8.93 -31.86 -0.77
CA ASN A 2 -9.64 -32.45 0.38
C ASN A 2 -9.20 -31.75 1.69
N GLY A 3 -9.19 -30.42 1.73
CA GLY A 3 -8.86 -29.64 2.92
C GLY A 3 -10.01 -28.71 3.31
N ALA A 4 -10.04 -28.26 4.57
CA ALA A 4 -10.97 -27.22 5.01
C ALA A 4 -10.77 -25.94 4.17
N PRO A 5 -11.81 -25.13 3.92
CA PRO A 5 -11.68 -23.87 3.21
C PRO A 5 -10.71 -22.93 3.93
N ARG A 6 -9.89 -22.19 3.16
CA ARG A 6 -9.01 -21.18 3.71
C ARG A 6 -9.84 -20.03 4.26
N ARG A 7 -9.69 -19.74 5.55
CA ARG A 7 -10.41 -18.67 6.23
C ARG A 7 -9.73 -17.33 5.95
N VAL A 8 -10.52 -16.35 5.49
CA VAL A 8 -9.96 -15.06 5.03
C VAL A 8 -10.72 -13.87 5.61
N THR A 9 -9.98 -12.79 5.90
CA THR A 9 -10.51 -11.47 6.27
C THR A 9 -10.01 -10.43 5.29
N VAL A 10 -10.88 -9.47 4.89
CA VAL A 10 -10.50 -8.38 3.97
C VAL A 10 -10.76 -7.04 4.65
N LEU A 11 -9.68 -6.38 5.05
CA LEU A 11 -9.68 -5.01 5.58
C LEU A 11 -9.59 -4.02 4.41
N GLY A 12 -10.60 -3.16 4.24
CA GLY A 12 -10.70 -2.27 3.09
C GLY A 12 -11.43 -2.88 1.89
N ALA A 13 -12.45 -3.70 2.14
CA ALA A 13 -13.17 -4.53 1.15
C ALA A 13 -13.78 -3.74 -0.03
N THR A 14 -14.13 -2.46 0.14
CA THR A 14 -14.74 -1.60 -0.90
C THR A 14 -13.71 -0.79 -1.70
N GLY A 15 -12.44 -0.81 -1.32
CA GLY A 15 -11.33 -0.22 -2.06
C GLY A 15 -10.96 -1.02 -3.32
N SER A 16 -10.04 -0.50 -4.14
CA SER A 16 -9.59 -1.17 -5.38
C SER A 16 -8.97 -2.55 -5.12
N VAL A 17 -8.04 -2.63 -4.15
CA VAL A 17 -7.39 -3.88 -3.76
C VAL A 17 -8.39 -4.85 -3.12
N GLY A 18 -9.25 -4.35 -2.21
CA GLY A 18 -10.30 -5.17 -1.59
C GLY A 18 -11.25 -5.79 -2.62
N ARG A 19 -11.72 -5.01 -3.60
CA ARG A 19 -12.56 -5.52 -4.68
C ARG A 19 -11.84 -6.55 -5.52
N ALA A 20 -10.60 -6.30 -5.93
CA ALA A 20 -9.80 -7.27 -6.68
C ALA A 20 -9.59 -8.58 -5.89
N THR A 21 -9.40 -8.49 -4.57
CA THR A 21 -9.32 -9.65 -3.68
C THR A 21 -10.63 -10.44 -3.68
N LEU A 22 -11.76 -9.75 -3.55
CA LEU A 22 -13.09 -10.39 -3.53
C LEU A 22 -13.47 -10.99 -4.89
N ASP A 23 -12.99 -10.42 -5.99
CA ASP A 23 -13.16 -10.99 -7.33
C ASP A 23 -12.42 -12.34 -7.44
N LEU A 24 -11.16 -12.39 -7.01
CA LEU A 24 -10.39 -13.64 -6.96
C LEU A 24 -11.01 -14.70 -6.07
N ILE A 25 -11.55 -14.32 -4.90
CA ILE A 25 -12.26 -15.24 -4.00
C ILE A 25 -13.53 -15.76 -4.64
N ALA A 26 -14.31 -14.91 -5.31
CA ALA A 26 -15.57 -15.29 -5.96
C ALA A 26 -15.37 -16.15 -7.22
N GLU A 27 -14.25 -15.97 -7.93
CA GLU A 27 -13.88 -16.76 -9.11
C GLU A 27 -13.26 -18.11 -8.75
N ALA A 28 -12.83 -18.29 -7.50
CA ALA A 28 -12.25 -19.55 -7.05
C ALA A 28 -13.31 -20.68 -6.97
N PRO A 29 -12.90 -21.94 -7.12
CA PRO A 29 -13.83 -23.07 -6.97
C PRO A 29 -14.57 -23.03 -5.64
N PRO A 30 -15.84 -23.42 -5.61
CA PRO A 30 -16.64 -23.45 -4.38
C PRO A 30 -15.93 -24.19 -3.23
N GLY A 31 -15.97 -23.63 -2.02
CA GLY A 31 -15.36 -24.24 -0.84
C GLY A 31 -13.85 -24.02 -0.68
N HIS A 32 -13.18 -23.27 -1.59
CA HIS A 32 -11.77 -22.93 -1.42
C HIS A 32 -11.55 -21.87 -0.33
N PHE A 33 -12.45 -20.91 -0.22
CA PHE A 33 -12.35 -19.81 0.73
C PHE A 33 -13.61 -19.71 1.60
N GLU A 34 -13.41 -19.32 2.85
CA GLU A 34 -14.44 -18.91 3.78
C GLU A 34 -14.15 -17.47 4.22
N VAL A 35 -15.02 -16.54 3.85
CA VAL A 35 -14.85 -15.13 4.21
C VAL A 35 -15.41 -14.90 5.62
N VAL A 36 -14.50 -14.66 6.56
CA VAL A 36 -14.83 -14.47 7.97
C VAL A 36 -15.29 -13.03 8.22
N ALA A 37 -14.54 -12.03 7.76
CA ALA A 37 -14.91 -10.63 7.95
C ALA A 37 -14.56 -9.77 6.73
N LEU A 38 -15.45 -8.81 6.45
CA LEU A 38 -15.22 -7.71 5.51
C LEU A 38 -15.32 -6.37 6.25
N VAL A 39 -14.32 -5.51 6.03
CA VAL A 39 -14.27 -4.19 6.67
C VAL A 39 -14.25 -3.10 5.60
N ALA A 40 -15.05 -2.06 5.78
CA ALA A 40 -15.03 -0.84 4.96
C ALA A 40 -15.13 0.41 5.83
N ASN A 41 -14.90 1.60 5.25
CA ASN A 41 -15.09 2.86 5.99
C ASN A 41 -16.60 3.13 6.19
N GLY A 42 -17.27 3.77 5.24
CA GLY A 42 -18.68 4.20 5.35
C GLY A 42 -19.56 3.76 4.17
N ASN A 43 -19.04 3.05 3.16
CA ASN A 43 -19.83 2.62 2.01
C ASN A 43 -20.60 1.34 2.31
N ALA A 44 -21.72 1.49 3.04
CA ALA A 44 -22.59 0.40 3.47
C ALA A 44 -23.15 -0.41 2.28
N THR A 45 -23.62 0.27 1.22
CA THR A 45 -24.21 -0.38 0.05
C THR A 45 -23.20 -1.30 -0.67
N ALA A 46 -21.99 -0.79 -0.94
CA ALA A 46 -20.95 -1.59 -1.58
C ALA A 46 -20.47 -2.73 -0.69
N LEU A 47 -20.36 -2.51 0.62
CA LEU A 47 -19.98 -3.54 1.58
C LEU A 47 -21.04 -4.63 1.66
N ALA A 48 -22.32 -4.28 1.73
CA ALA A 48 -23.42 -5.26 1.78
C ALA A 48 -23.46 -6.11 0.50
N ALA A 49 -23.35 -5.51 -0.67
CA ALA A 49 -23.29 -6.25 -1.93
C ALA A 49 -22.10 -7.21 -1.97
N ALA A 50 -20.93 -6.76 -1.54
CA ALA A 50 -19.74 -7.60 -1.44
C ALA A 50 -19.93 -8.76 -0.44
N ALA A 51 -20.44 -8.48 0.76
CA ALA A 51 -20.66 -9.48 1.80
C ALA A 51 -21.65 -10.58 1.37
N ARG A 52 -22.74 -10.20 0.71
CA ARG A 52 -23.70 -11.18 0.14
C ARG A 52 -23.05 -12.03 -0.96
N ARG A 53 -22.27 -11.43 -1.87
CA ARG A 53 -21.61 -12.11 -3.00
C ARG A 53 -20.68 -13.23 -2.52
N VAL A 54 -19.87 -12.93 -1.49
CA VAL A 54 -18.89 -13.92 -0.97
C VAL A 54 -19.37 -14.66 0.28
N ARG A 55 -20.61 -14.44 0.72
CA ARG A 55 -21.21 -15.05 1.91
C ARG A 55 -20.36 -14.85 3.16
N ALA A 56 -19.93 -13.60 3.40
CA ALA A 56 -19.14 -13.26 4.58
C ALA A 56 -19.92 -13.55 5.87
N ARG A 57 -19.21 -13.91 6.95
CA ARG A 57 -19.85 -14.11 8.26
C ARG A 57 -20.10 -12.78 8.98
N LEU A 58 -19.22 -11.79 8.79
CA LEU A 58 -19.25 -10.48 9.45
C LEU A 58 -18.97 -9.37 8.44
N ALA A 59 -19.74 -8.28 8.52
CA ALA A 59 -19.50 -7.04 7.80
C ALA A 59 -19.36 -5.88 8.79
N VAL A 60 -18.28 -5.08 8.69
CA VAL A 60 -17.97 -3.99 9.61
C VAL A 60 -17.76 -2.69 8.86
N VAL A 61 -18.42 -1.62 9.28
CA VAL A 61 -18.14 -0.24 8.84
C VAL A 61 -17.41 0.53 9.94
N ALA A 62 -16.36 1.26 9.58
CA ALA A 62 -15.65 2.11 10.54
C ALA A 62 -16.48 3.34 10.93
N ASP A 63 -17.24 3.89 9.99
CA ASP A 63 -18.16 4.98 10.23
C ASP A 63 -19.45 4.45 10.87
N VAL A 64 -19.67 4.81 12.14
CA VAL A 64 -20.87 4.42 12.90
C VAL A 64 -22.15 4.94 12.26
N ALA A 65 -22.10 6.09 11.56
CA ALA A 65 -23.26 6.65 10.87
C ALA A 65 -23.77 5.76 9.73
N ALA A 66 -22.92 4.89 9.17
CA ALA A 66 -23.29 3.96 8.10
C ALA A 66 -23.95 2.65 8.61
N LEU A 67 -23.97 2.41 9.94
CA LEU A 67 -24.48 1.18 10.53
C LEU A 67 -25.95 0.89 10.22
N PRO A 68 -26.90 1.86 10.32
CA PRO A 68 -28.29 1.59 10.01
C PRO A 68 -28.50 1.11 8.58
N ALA A 69 -27.86 1.79 7.61
CA ALA A 69 -27.94 1.42 6.19
C ALA A 69 -27.34 0.02 5.92
N LEU A 70 -26.24 -0.33 6.62
CA LEU A 70 -25.63 -1.63 6.47
C LEU A 70 -26.52 -2.75 7.04
N ARG A 71 -27.17 -2.52 8.21
CA ARG A 71 -28.13 -3.47 8.82
C ARG A 71 -29.31 -3.71 7.90
N GLU A 72 -29.92 -2.65 7.38
CA GLU A 72 -31.03 -2.75 6.43
C GLU A 72 -30.63 -3.54 5.18
N ALA A 73 -29.50 -3.21 4.57
CA ALA A 73 -29.01 -3.87 3.36
C ALA A 73 -28.67 -5.34 3.56
N LEU A 74 -28.36 -5.77 4.78
CA LEU A 74 -28.02 -7.17 5.12
C LEU A 74 -29.15 -7.91 5.87
N GLU A 75 -30.31 -7.29 6.06
CA GLU A 75 -31.45 -7.95 6.69
C GLU A 75 -31.78 -9.28 6.02
N GLY A 76 -32.07 -10.30 6.82
CA GLY A 76 -32.40 -11.65 6.36
C GLY A 76 -31.22 -12.44 5.74
N SER A 77 -30.02 -11.89 5.67
CA SER A 77 -28.86 -12.57 5.06
C SER A 77 -28.14 -13.55 6.01
N GLY A 78 -28.33 -13.41 7.32
CA GLY A 78 -27.57 -14.15 8.35
C GLY A 78 -26.14 -13.62 8.56
N ILE A 79 -25.75 -12.52 7.90
CA ILE A 79 -24.45 -11.88 8.06
C ILE A 79 -24.48 -10.97 9.28
N ALA A 80 -23.54 -11.15 10.22
CA ALA A 80 -23.40 -10.26 11.37
C ALA A 80 -22.94 -8.87 10.94
N VAL A 81 -23.38 -7.83 11.65
CA VAL A 81 -23.08 -6.43 11.31
C VAL A 81 -22.61 -5.67 12.55
N GLU A 82 -21.45 -5.03 12.42
CA GLU A 82 -20.82 -4.22 13.47
C GLU A 82 -20.34 -2.88 12.91
N ALA A 83 -20.04 -1.92 13.80
CA ALA A 83 -19.54 -0.61 13.39
C ALA A 83 -18.59 0.03 14.42
N GLY A 84 -17.79 0.96 13.93
CA GLY A 84 -16.86 1.78 14.70
C GLY A 84 -15.43 1.25 14.71
N PRO A 85 -14.47 2.11 15.10
CA PRO A 85 -13.04 1.75 15.09
C PRO A 85 -12.70 0.52 15.92
N ALA A 86 -13.34 0.36 17.08
CA ALA A 86 -13.14 -0.81 17.94
C ALA A 86 -13.61 -2.11 17.26
N ALA A 87 -14.75 -2.07 16.56
CA ALA A 87 -15.25 -3.22 15.81
C ALA A 87 -14.33 -3.59 14.62
N VAL A 88 -13.72 -2.59 13.97
CA VAL A 88 -12.72 -2.83 12.92
C VAL A 88 -11.51 -3.58 13.47
N VAL A 89 -10.98 -3.16 14.62
CA VAL A 89 -9.86 -3.82 15.28
C VAL A 89 -10.25 -5.22 15.75
N ALA A 90 -11.44 -5.38 16.34
CA ALA A 90 -11.96 -6.69 16.76
C ALA A 90 -12.10 -7.66 15.58
N ALA A 91 -12.63 -7.20 14.44
CA ALA A 91 -12.74 -8.01 13.22
C ALA A 91 -11.36 -8.41 12.67
N ALA A 92 -10.37 -7.52 12.73
CA ALA A 92 -9.00 -7.80 12.32
C ALA A 92 -8.29 -8.80 13.25
N SER A 93 -8.68 -8.85 14.53
CA SER A 93 -8.13 -9.77 15.54
C SER A 93 -8.69 -11.19 15.45
N ILE A 94 -9.72 -11.43 14.64
CA ILE A 94 -10.29 -12.79 14.49
C ILE A 94 -9.21 -13.68 13.82
N PRO A 95 -8.79 -14.79 14.46
CA PRO A 95 -7.81 -15.69 13.86
C PRO A 95 -8.31 -16.27 12.55
N VAL A 96 -7.54 -16.09 11.48
CA VAL A 96 -7.81 -16.59 10.14
C VAL A 96 -6.51 -17.03 9.46
N ASP A 97 -6.61 -17.79 8.38
CA ASP A 97 -5.42 -18.26 7.66
C ASP A 97 -4.77 -17.13 6.86
N TRP A 98 -5.56 -16.13 6.43
CA TRP A 98 -5.06 -15.04 5.59
C TRP A 98 -5.91 -13.77 5.75
N THR A 99 -5.23 -12.64 5.89
CA THR A 99 -5.85 -11.31 5.98
C THR A 99 -5.29 -10.40 4.90
N MET A 100 -6.16 -9.74 4.12
CA MET A 100 -5.77 -8.61 3.27
C MET A 100 -5.82 -7.32 4.09
N ALA A 101 -4.69 -6.67 4.29
CA ALA A 101 -4.58 -5.35 4.90
C ALA A 101 -4.56 -4.27 3.80
N ALA A 102 -5.73 -3.73 3.45
CA ALA A 102 -5.92 -2.77 2.35
C ALA A 102 -6.72 -1.51 2.75
N ILE A 103 -6.76 -1.17 4.04
CA ILE A 103 -7.26 0.14 4.49
C ILE A 103 -6.19 1.19 4.18
N VAL A 104 -6.52 2.18 3.35
CA VAL A 104 -5.56 3.19 2.87
C VAL A 104 -5.12 4.14 3.99
N GLY A 105 -3.84 4.51 3.98
CA GLY A 105 -3.26 5.49 4.90
C GLY A 105 -2.97 4.96 6.30
N ALA A 106 -2.48 5.83 7.18
CA ALA A 106 -2.20 5.50 8.58
C ALA A 106 -3.42 5.01 9.37
N ALA A 107 -4.64 5.31 8.90
CA ALA A 107 -5.89 4.81 9.49
C ALA A 107 -5.99 3.27 9.51
N GLY A 108 -5.27 2.57 8.63
CA GLY A 108 -5.21 1.12 8.61
C GLY A 108 -4.30 0.49 9.67
N LEU A 109 -3.44 1.29 10.32
CA LEU A 109 -2.39 0.79 11.20
C LEU A 109 -2.93 -0.01 12.39
N PRO A 110 -3.93 0.45 13.17
CA PRO A 110 -4.44 -0.33 14.31
C PRO A 110 -5.01 -1.69 13.89
N ALA A 111 -5.75 -1.76 12.79
CA ALA A 111 -6.32 -3.01 12.29
C ALA A 111 -5.23 -3.96 11.74
N THR A 112 -4.22 -3.40 11.05
CA THR A 112 -3.10 -4.19 10.52
C THR A 112 -2.24 -4.76 11.65
N MET A 113 -1.99 -3.99 12.72
CA MET A 113 -1.30 -4.45 13.92
C MET A 113 -2.07 -5.57 14.62
N ALA A 114 -3.40 -5.42 14.73
CA ALA A 114 -4.26 -6.45 15.32
C ALA A 114 -4.23 -7.75 14.51
N ALA A 115 -4.32 -7.66 13.18
CA ALA A 115 -4.20 -8.82 12.29
C ALA A 115 -2.82 -9.49 12.41
N ALA A 116 -1.74 -8.70 12.51
CA ALA A 116 -0.39 -9.23 12.69
C ALA A 116 -0.20 -9.96 14.03
N GLY A 117 -0.96 -9.61 15.05
CA GLY A 117 -0.98 -10.33 16.33
C GLY A 117 -1.82 -11.62 16.36
N GLY A 118 -2.56 -11.93 15.29
CA GLY A 118 -3.49 -13.03 15.22
C GLY A 118 -2.93 -14.37 14.69
N GLY A 119 -1.69 -14.40 14.22
CA GLY A 119 -1.12 -15.57 13.51
C GLY A 119 -1.57 -15.64 12.04
N GLY A 120 -1.17 -16.70 11.32
CA GLY A 120 -1.51 -16.88 9.91
C GLY A 120 -0.70 -15.98 8.97
N ILE A 121 -1.34 -15.50 7.91
CA ILE A 121 -0.72 -14.65 6.89
C ILE A 121 -1.41 -13.28 6.87
N VAL A 122 -0.64 -12.21 6.89
CA VAL A 122 -1.11 -10.86 6.60
C VAL A 122 -0.50 -10.38 5.28
N SER A 123 -1.36 -10.21 4.28
CA SER A 123 -1.01 -9.67 2.97
C SER A 123 -1.12 -8.14 3.03
N ILE A 124 0.01 -7.45 2.97
CA ILE A 124 0.09 -6.01 3.17
C ILE A 124 -0.01 -5.30 1.82
N ALA A 125 -1.14 -4.63 1.60
CA ALA A 125 -1.34 -3.71 0.48
C ALA A 125 -1.32 -2.24 0.94
N ASN A 126 -1.39 -2.01 2.25
CA ASN A 126 -1.26 -0.71 2.89
C ASN A 126 0.19 -0.49 3.31
N LYS A 127 0.98 0.08 2.39
CA LYS A 127 2.40 0.41 2.64
C LYS A 127 2.59 1.41 3.78
N GLU A 128 1.62 2.28 4.00
CA GLU A 128 1.68 3.30 5.04
C GLU A 128 1.83 2.69 6.44
N CYS A 129 1.32 1.49 6.67
CA CYS A 129 1.54 0.78 7.94
C CYS A 129 3.01 0.41 8.16
N LEU A 130 3.71 -0.02 7.11
CA LEU A 130 5.15 -0.32 7.19
C LEU A 130 5.99 0.95 7.25
N VAL A 131 5.58 2.01 6.57
CA VAL A 131 6.24 3.31 6.63
C VAL A 131 6.16 3.90 8.04
N CYS A 132 4.97 3.88 8.66
CA CYS A 132 4.76 4.50 9.96
C CYS A 132 5.26 3.65 11.13
N ALA A 133 5.12 2.33 11.06
CA ALA A 133 5.38 1.44 12.19
C ALA A 133 6.04 0.11 11.79
N GLY A 134 6.82 0.08 10.72
CA GLY A 134 7.39 -1.16 10.16
C GLY A 134 8.13 -2.04 11.16
N PRO A 135 9.12 -1.54 11.93
CA PRO A 135 9.82 -2.33 12.93
C PRO A 135 8.88 -2.92 13.99
N MET A 136 7.90 -2.16 14.42
CA MET A 136 6.91 -2.55 15.43
C MET A 136 5.97 -3.64 14.86
N LEU A 137 5.47 -3.45 13.63
CA LEU A 137 4.61 -4.42 12.95
C LEU A 137 5.33 -5.76 12.75
N ARG A 138 6.61 -5.72 12.37
CA ARG A 138 7.45 -6.92 12.26
C ARG A 138 7.64 -7.63 13.59
N ALA A 139 7.88 -6.88 14.67
CA ALA A 139 8.04 -7.45 16.01
C ALA A 139 6.76 -8.15 16.48
N VAL A 140 5.59 -7.52 16.29
CA VAL A 140 4.28 -8.13 16.60
C VAL A 140 4.05 -9.38 15.78
N ALA A 141 4.30 -9.33 14.48
CA ALA A 141 4.14 -10.48 13.59
C ALA A 141 5.07 -11.65 13.99
N ALA A 142 6.33 -11.35 14.27
CA ALA A 142 7.29 -12.36 14.71
C ALA A 142 6.88 -13.03 16.03
N ALA A 143 6.41 -12.25 17.01
CA ALA A 143 5.95 -12.76 18.30
C ALA A 143 4.71 -13.66 18.16
N ALA A 144 3.83 -13.39 17.18
CA ALA A 144 2.62 -14.16 16.92
C ALA A 144 2.83 -15.31 15.90
N GLY A 145 4.01 -15.46 15.31
CA GLY A 145 4.26 -16.41 14.23
C GLY A 145 3.52 -16.04 12.92
N THR A 146 3.17 -14.78 12.74
CA THR A 146 2.48 -14.27 11.55
C THR A 146 3.47 -14.09 10.40
N THR A 147 3.10 -14.58 9.22
CA THR A 147 3.85 -14.32 7.99
C THR A 147 3.35 -13.04 7.32
N LEU A 148 4.21 -12.05 7.17
CA LEU A 148 3.91 -10.83 6.42
C LEU A 148 4.26 -11.05 4.94
N LEU A 149 3.28 -10.91 4.05
CA LEU A 149 3.49 -10.99 2.60
C LEU A 149 3.16 -9.66 1.93
N PRO A 150 4.04 -9.14 1.07
CA PRO A 150 3.71 -7.92 0.33
C PRO A 150 2.67 -8.17 -0.76
N ALA A 151 1.64 -7.34 -0.82
CA ALA A 151 0.69 -7.30 -1.94
C ALA A 151 0.96 -6.12 -2.89
N ASP A 152 1.83 -5.18 -2.53
CA ASP A 152 2.33 -4.18 -3.45
C ASP A 152 3.13 -4.87 -4.57
N SER A 153 2.95 -4.45 -5.83
CA SER A 153 3.43 -5.20 -7.00
C SER A 153 4.95 -5.33 -7.01
N GLU A 154 5.65 -4.26 -6.66
CA GLU A 154 7.12 -4.21 -6.66
C GLU A 154 7.70 -5.07 -5.53
N HIS A 155 7.13 -4.97 -4.35
CA HIS A 155 7.59 -5.76 -3.20
C HIS A 155 7.24 -7.23 -3.36
N ASN A 156 6.08 -7.53 -3.93
CA ASN A 156 5.70 -8.91 -4.28
C ASN A 156 6.66 -9.49 -5.32
N ALA A 157 7.09 -8.69 -6.30
CA ALA A 157 8.08 -9.07 -7.29
C ALA A 157 9.43 -9.41 -6.66
N ILE A 158 9.93 -8.54 -5.75
CA ILE A 158 11.16 -8.79 -4.99
C ILE A 158 11.03 -10.04 -4.12
N PHE A 159 9.91 -10.19 -3.42
CA PHE A 159 9.65 -11.39 -2.60
C PHE A 159 9.72 -12.68 -3.42
N GLN A 160 9.13 -12.68 -4.64
CA GLN A 160 9.18 -13.83 -5.54
C GLN A 160 10.60 -14.09 -6.09
N ALA A 161 11.37 -13.03 -6.36
CA ALA A 161 12.72 -13.15 -6.89
C ALA A 161 13.72 -13.60 -5.82
N LEU A 162 13.51 -13.25 -4.56
CA LEU A 162 14.34 -13.71 -3.43
C LEU A 162 14.19 -15.21 -3.15
N ASP A 163 13.01 -15.77 -3.29
CA ASP A 163 12.67 -17.21 -3.17
C ASP A 163 13.45 -17.98 -2.08
N GLY A 164 13.51 -17.40 -0.87
CA GLY A 164 14.22 -18.01 0.25
C GLY A 164 15.75 -17.97 0.17
N THR A 165 16.31 -17.20 -0.75
CA THR A 165 17.76 -17.00 -0.87
C THR A 165 18.33 -16.34 0.39
N ALA A 166 19.52 -16.77 0.81
CA ALA A 166 20.23 -16.21 1.94
C ALA A 166 20.53 -14.70 1.73
N PRO A 167 20.24 -13.83 2.73
CA PRO A 167 20.38 -12.38 2.60
C PRO A 167 21.76 -11.89 2.14
N GLU A 168 22.82 -12.59 2.56
CA GLU A 168 24.20 -12.27 2.19
C GLU A 168 24.49 -12.50 0.69
N SER A 169 23.68 -13.30 0.00
CA SER A 169 23.80 -13.51 -1.43
C SER A 169 23.20 -12.38 -2.27
N VAL A 170 22.45 -11.47 -1.64
CA VAL A 170 21.80 -10.33 -2.31
C VAL A 170 22.74 -9.14 -2.33
N GLU A 171 23.15 -8.71 -3.54
CA GLU A 171 23.95 -7.50 -3.71
C GLU A 171 23.10 -6.25 -3.56
N ARG A 172 21.96 -6.19 -4.29
CA ARG A 172 20.98 -5.10 -4.22
C ARG A 172 19.61 -5.55 -4.72
N ILE A 173 18.61 -4.76 -4.36
CA ILE A 173 17.27 -4.85 -4.94
C ILE A 173 16.94 -3.59 -5.73
N VAL A 174 16.16 -3.71 -6.80
CA VAL A 174 15.74 -2.60 -7.64
C VAL A 174 14.22 -2.57 -7.71
N LEU A 175 13.64 -1.48 -7.21
CA LEU A 175 12.23 -1.17 -7.36
C LEU A 175 12.03 -0.43 -8.67
N THR A 176 11.13 -0.91 -9.52
CA THR A 176 10.81 -0.23 -10.77
C THR A 176 9.68 0.80 -10.55
N ALA A 177 9.68 1.86 -11.33
CA ALA A 177 8.67 2.90 -11.30
C ALA A 177 8.21 3.22 -12.73
N SER A 178 6.91 3.47 -12.95
CA SER A 178 6.44 3.97 -14.26
C SER A 178 6.98 5.37 -14.60
N GLY A 179 7.43 6.11 -13.60
CA GLY A 179 7.85 7.51 -13.71
C GLY A 179 6.68 8.51 -13.71
N GLY A 180 5.44 8.04 -13.64
CA GLY A 180 4.25 8.87 -13.59
C GLY A 180 3.96 9.62 -14.91
N PRO A 181 2.88 10.43 -14.96
CA PRO A 181 2.44 11.12 -16.17
C PRO A 181 3.38 12.26 -16.61
N PHE A 182 4.22 12.78 -15.70
CA PHE A 182 5.05 13.97 -15.95
C PHE A 182 6.54 13.66 -16.17
N ARG A 183 6.89 12.38 -16.32
CA ARG A 183 8.27 11.92 -16.51
C ARG A 183 9.04 12.73 -17.56
N ASN A 184 8.40 13.04 -18.70
CA ASN A 184 9.01 13.75 -19.81
C ASN A 184 8.69 15.26 -19.83
N TRP A 185 8.04 15.81 -18.79
CA TRP A 185 7.71 17.23 -18.76
C TRP A 185 8.91 18.07 -18.35
N PRO A 186 9.18 19.21 -19.03
CA PRO A 186 10.20 20.15 -18.57
C PRO A 186 9.79 20.78 -17.24
N ALA A 187 10.79 21.11 -16.41
CA ALA A 187 10.57 21.61 -15.04
C ALA A 187 9.68 22.87 -15.01
N GLU A 188 9.79 23.73 -16.01
CA GLU A 188 9.04 24.98 -16.11
C GLU A 188 7.53 24.75 -16.22
N ARG A 189 7.12 23.64 -16.84
CA ARG A 189 5.71 23.28 -16.99
C ARG A 189 5.10 22.65 -15.74
N MET A 190 5.92 22.14 -14.82
CA MET A 190 5.41 21.42 -13.64
C MET A 190 4.61 22.31 -12.68
N ARG A 191 4.84 23.64 -12.70
CA ARG A 191 4.05 24.61 -11.90
C ARG A 191 2.59 24.71 -12.36
N ALA A 192 2.32 24.41 -13.62
CA ALA A 192 0.98 24.50 -14.20
C ALA A 192 0.17 23.19 -14.12
N ILE A 193 0.72 22.14 -13.49
CA ILE A 193 0.03 20.86 -13.33
C ILE A 193 -1.17 21.03 -12.43
N ARG A 194 -2.34 20.58 -12.92
CA ARG A 194 -3.60 20.59 -12.21
C ARG A 194 -3.99 19.17 -11.76
N PRO A 195 -4.92 19.04 -10.81
CA PRO A 195 -5.37 17.73 -10.32
C PRO A 195 -5.80 16.77 -11.45
N GLU A 196 -6.54 17.25 -12.44
CA GLU A 196 -7.02 16.44 -13.55
C GLU A 196 -5.88 15.91 -14.44
N ASP A 197 -4.79 16.66 -14.59
CA ASP A 197 -3.60 16.21 -15.32
C ASP A 197 -2.89 15.09 -14.55
N ALA A 198 -2.78 15.24 -13.23
CA ALA A 198 -2.07 14.33 -12.35
C ALA A 198 -2.85 13.01 -12.09
N LEU A 199 -4.18 13.05 -12.17
CA LEU A 199 -5.03 11.86 -12.02
C LEU A 199 -5.03 10.95 -13.24
N ASN A 200 -4.47 11.39 -14.37
CA ASN A 200 -4.41 10.60 -15.60
C ASN A 200 -3.13 9.75 -15.68
N HIS A 201 -3.07 8.65 -14.91
CA HIS A 201 -1.90 7.77 -14.90
C HIS A 201 -1.81 6.94 -16.19
N PRO A 202 -0.62 6.87 -16.85
CA PRO A 202 -0.48 6.25 -18.18
C PRO A 202 -0.69 4.73 -18.19
N VAL A 203 -0.48 4.03 -17.08
CA VAL A 203 -0.46 2.56 -17.02
C VAL A 203 -1.49 2.02 -16.02
N TRP A 204 -1.48 2.52 -14.78
CA TRP A 204 -2.27 1.98 -13.68
C TRP A 204 -3.58 2.74 -13.46
N ARG A 205 -4.64 2.00 -13.12
CA ARG A 205 -5.88 2.59 -12.60
C ARG A 205 -5.90 2.43 -11.08
N MET A 206 -5.59 3.49 -10.37
CA MET A 206 -5.42 3.51 -8.92
C MET A 206 -6.37 4.50 -8.24
N GLY A 207 -6.42 4.47 -6.91
CA GLY A 207 -7.08 5.53 -6.13
C GLY A 207 -6.38 6.88 -6.30
N ALA A 208 -7.12 7.98 -6.09
CA ALA A 208 -6.61 9.33 -6.31
C ALA A 208 -5.28 9.61 -5.56
N LYS A 209 -5.20 9.25 -4.27
CA LYS A 209 -3.97 9.45 -3.46
C LYS A 209 -2.75 8.78 -4.09
N VAL A 210 -2.84 7.49 -4.40
CA VAL A 210 -1.73 6.72 -4.98
C VAL A 210 -1.36 7.23 -6.36
N THR A 211 -2.34 7.71 -7.14
CA THR A 211 -2.08 8.30 -8.47
C THR A 211 -1.27 9.59 -8.37
N ILE A 212 -1.58 10.48 -7.42
CA ILE A 212 -0.80 11.69 -7.16
C ILE A 212 0.59 11.33 -6.60
N ASP A 213 0.67 10.34 -5.70
CA ASP A 213 1.97 9.85 -5.20
C ASP A 213 2.86 9.29 -6.33
N SER A 214 2.27 8.61 -7.30
CA SER A 214 3.00 8.18 -8.50
C SER A 214 3.49 9.37 -9.33
N ALA A 215 2.63 10.38 -9.52
CA ALA A 215 2.97 11.58 -10.28
C ALA A 215 4.12 12.39 -9.66
N THR A 216 4.22 12.41 -8.32
CA THR A 216 5.28 13.10 -7.55
C THR A 216 6.50 12.21 -7.28
N MET A 217 6.48 10.93 -7.62
CA MET A 217 7.43 9.89 -7.19
C MET A 217 7.40 9.61 -5.66
N MET A 218 6.48 10.18 -4.90
CA MET A 218 6.32 9.88 -3.48
C MET A 218 5.92 8.41 -3.26
N ASN A 219 5.09 7.83 -4.15
CA ASN A 219 4.76 6.41 -4.07
C ASN A 219 6.03 5.55 -4.00
N LYS A 220 7.00 5.84 -4.87
CA LYS A 220 8.28 5.13 -4.88
C LYS A 220 9.13 5.45 -3.66
N GLY A 221 9.03 6.67 -3.13
CA GLY A 221 9.65 7.03 -1.85
C GLY A 221 9.13 6.20 -0.68
N LEU A 222 7.81 6.08 -0.55
CA LEU A 222 7.17 5.22 0.47
C LEU A 222 7.55 3.75 0.28
N GLU A 223 7.65 3.30 -0.94
CA GLU A 223 8.05 1.93 -1.27
C GLU A 223 9.51 1.62 -0.93
N VAL A 224 10.43 2.58 -1.01
CA VAL A 224 11.80 2.41 -0.51
C VAL A 224 11.80 2.16 1.00
N ILE A 225 10.98 2.90 1.76
CA ILE A 225 10.84 2.70 3.21
C ILE A 225 10.21 1.33 3.50
N GLU A 226 9.16 0.96 2.78
CA GLU A 226 8.51 -0.34 2.88
C GLU A 226 9.50 -1.48 2.62
N ALA A 227 10.29 -1.39 1.55
CA ALA A 227 11.30 -2.39 1.20
C ALA A 227 12.36 -2.55 2.28
N ALA A 228 12.85 -1.44 2.86
CA ALA A 228 13.80 -1.46 3.97
C ALA A 228 13.21 -2.12 5.24
N CYS A 229 11.89 -2.06 5.41
CA CYS A 229 11.19 -2.75 6.49
C CYS A 229 10.96 -4.24 6.21
N LEU A 230 10.67 -4.62 4.97
CA LEU A 230 10.28 -5.99 4.63
C LEU A 230 11.46 -6.91 4.35
N PHE A 231 12.49 -6.40 3.68
CA PHE A 231 13.59 -7.22 3.19
C PHE A 231 14.85 -7.04 4.04
N PRO A 232 15.64 -8.10 4.23
CA PRO A 232 16.88 -8.05 5.00
C PRO A 232 18.03 -7.48 4.15
N VAL A 233 17.80 -6.31 3.51
CA VAL A 233 18.76 -5.61 2.66
C VAL A 233 18.93 -4.20 3.18
N PRO A 234 20.16 -3.70 3.38
CA PRO A 234 20.41 -2.32 3.79
C PRO A 234 19.76 -1.31 2.85
N ALA A 235 19.27 -0.20 3.38
CA ALA A 235 18.54 0.83 2.62
C ALA A 235 19.36 1.40 1.45
N GLU A 236 20.69 1.44 1.59
CA GLU A 236 21.64 1.90 0.57
C GLU A 236 21.71 0.96 -0.64
N ARG A 237 21.29 -0.30 -0.47
CA ARG A 237 21.21 -1.31 -1.52
C ARG A 237 19.83 -1.43 -2.15
N ILE A 238 18.91 -0.53 -1.81
CA ILE A 238 17.58 -0.43 -2.41
C ILE A 238 17.62 0.67 -3.46
N GLU A 239 17.67 0.30 -4.73
CA GLU A 239 17.71 1.22 -5.84
C GLU A 239 16.33 1.43 -6.48
N VAL A 240 16.20 2.50 -7.23
CA VAL A 240 15.00 2.82 -8.01
C VAL A 240 15.39 3.06 -9.45
N LEU A 241 14.70 2.40 -10.37
CA LEU A 241 14.77 2.66 -11.81
C LEU A 241 13.39 3.00 -12.35
N VAL A 242 13.35 3.97 -13.24
CA VAL A 242 12.14 4.28 -14.01
C VAL A 242 12.06 3.29 -15.17
N HIS A 243 10.93 2.58 -15.27
CA HIS A 243 10.62 1.57 -16.29
C HIS A 243 9.20 1.82 -16.81
N PRO A 244 9.07 2.62 -17.89
CA PRO A 244 7.75 3.11 -18.35
C PRO A 244 6.79 2.03 -18.82
N GLU A 245 7.30 0.94 -19.35
CA GLU A 245 6.50 -0.17 -19.86
C GLU A 245 5.82 -0.95 -18.72
N ALA A 246 6.30 -0.79 -17.48
CA ALA A 246 5.77 -1.43 -16.27
C ALA A 246 5.55 -2.95 -16.45
N ALA A 247 6.42 -3.60 -17.20
CA ALA A 247 6.41 -5.04 -17.45
C ALA A 247 7.28 -5.81 -16.44
N ILE A 248 8.32 -5.17 -15.91
CA ILE A 248 9.14 -5.66 -14.81
C ILE A 248 8.75 -4.87 -13.56
N HIS A 249 8.37 -5.58 -12.50
CA HIS A 249 7.91 -4.95 -11.27
C HIS A 249 9.00 -4.85 -10.20
N GLY A 250 10.00 -5.71 -10.23
CA GLY A 250 11.13 -5.67 -9.30
C GLY A 250 12.25 -6.61 -9.74
N ILE A 251 13.48 -6.28 -9.34
CA ILE A 251 14.68 -7.02 -9.72
C ILE A 251 15.54 -7.25 -8.47
N VAL A 252 16.08 -8.45 -8.33
CA VAL A 252 17.11 -8.80 -7.34
C VAL A 252 18.41 -9.07 -8.09
N GLN A 253 19.47 -8.37 -7.71
CA GLN A 253 20.82 -8.64 -8.17
C GLN A 253 21.58 -9.39 -7.08
N TYR A 254 22.25 -10.45 -7.48
CA TYR A 254 23.03 -11.32 -6.60
C TYR A 254 24.52 -11.05 -6.71
N VAL A 255 25.28 -11.48 -5.68
CA VAL A 255 26.74 -11.26 -5.58
C VAL A 255 27.55 -11.97 -6.67
N ASP A 256 26.98 -12.95 -7.35
CA ASP A 256 27.58 -13.61 -8.52
C ASP A 256 27.37 -12.84 -9.84
N GLY A 257 26.67 -11.69 -9.78
CA GLY A 257 26.34 -10.85 -10.92
C GLY A 257 25.04 -11.23 -11.64
N SER A 258 24.38 -12.32 -11.25
CA SER A 258 23.08 -12.67 -11.82
C SER A 258 21.98 -11.71 -11.36
N MET A 259 20.92 -11.55 -12.18
CA MET A 259 19.77 -10.75 -11.87
C MET A 259 18.49 -11.56 -12.11
N LEU A 260 17.60 -11.60 -11.11
CA LEU A 260 16.27 -12.16 -11.26
C LEU A 260 15.23 -11.04 -11.28
N ALA A 261 14.40 -11.01 -12.31
CA ALA A 261 13.34 -10.04 -12.49
C ALA A 261 11.98 -10.74 -12.54
N GLN A 262 11.03 -10.28 -11.74
CA GLN A 262 9.66 -10.73 -11.89
C GLN A 262 8.97 -9.84 -12.94
N MET A 263 8.38 -10.49 -13.94
CA MET A 263 7.64 -9.85 -15.02
C MET A 263 6.17 -10.22 -14.98
N GLY A 264 5.31 -9.26 -15.33
CA GLY A 264 3.88 -9.49 -15.39
C GLY A 264 3.11 -8.30 -15.99
N PRO A 265 1.82 -8.47 -16.28
CA PRO A 265 0.98 -7.35 -16.65
C PRO A 265 0.79 -6.41 -15.44
N PRO A 266 0.52 -5.12 -15.66
CA PRO A 266 0.22 -4.16 -14.60
C PRO A 266 -1.20 -4.39 -14.06
N ASP A 267 -1.37 -5.45 -13.29
CA ASP A 267 -2.66 -5.90 -12.74
C ASP A 267 -2.48 -6.41 -11.30
N MET A 268 -3.10 -5.71 -10.35
CA MET A 268 -3.00 -6.04 -8.91
C MET A 268 -3.52 -7.43 -8.57
N ARG A 269 -4.34 -8.05 -9.42
CA ARG A 269 -4.79 -9.43 -9.18
C ARG A 269 -3.63 -10.43 -9.20
N VAL A 270 -2.52 -10.11 -9.86
CA VAL A 270 -1.32 -10.99 -9.88
C VAL A 270 -0.69 -11.09 -8.48
N PRO A 271 -0.22 -9.99 -7.86
CA PRO A 271 0.37 -10.06 -6.52
C PRO A 271 -0.64 -10.46 -5.43
N ILE A 272 -1.90 -10.06 -5.55
CA ILE A 272 -2.95 -10.48 -4.62
C ILE A 272 -3.16 -12.00 -4.69
N ALA A 273 -3.29 -12.58 -5.89
CA ALA A 273 -3.45 -14.02 -6.07
C ALA A 273 -2.23 -14.81 -5.57
N HIS A 274 -1.02 -14.25 -5.76
CA HIS A 274 0.20 -14.84 -5.22
C HIS A 274 0.15 -14.96 -3.70
N THR A 275 -0.19 -13.87 -2.99
CA THR A 275 -0.28 -13.91 -1.51
C THR A 275 -1.48 -14.72 -1.03
N LEU A 276 -2.62 -14.66 -1.72
CA LEU A 276 -3.84 -15.38 -1.37
C LEU A 276 -3.67 -16.90 -1.50
N ALA A 277 -2.88 -17.38 -2.44
CA ALA A 277 -2.63 -18.79 -2.65
C ALA A 277 -1.32 -19.31 -2.01
N TRP A 278 -0.46 -18.42 -1.54
CA TRP A 278 0.87 -18.76 -1.02
C TRP A 278 0.83 -19.92 0.00
N PRO A 279 1.80 -20.90 -0.03
CA PRO A 279 2.97 -20.95 -0.91
C PRO A 279 2.70 -21.48 -2.34
N ARG A 280 1.46 -21.82 -2.67
CA ARG A 280 1.06 -22.25 -4.00
C ARG A 280 0.73 -21.05 -4.89
N ARG A 281 0.41 -21.32 -6.15
CA ARG A 281 -0.14 -20.35 -7.09
C ARG A 281 -1.57 -20.73 -7.48
N MET A 282 -2.41 -19.72 -7.72
CA MET A 282 -3.76 -19.93 -8.26
C MET A 282 -3.88 -19.33 -9.67
N THR A 283 -4.82 -19.84 -10.43
CA THR A 283 -5.17 -19.28 -11.74
C THR A 283 -5.88 -17.94 -11.56
N THR A 284 -5.61 -17.03 -12.49
CA THR A 284 -6.27 -15.72 -12.55
C THR A 284 -6.74 -15.46 -13.98
N ALA A 285 -7.81 -14.70 -14.14
CA ALA A 285 -8.31 -14.23 -15.43
C ALA A 285 -7.51 -13.03 -15.99
N THR A 286 -6.33 -12.71 -15.40
CA THR A 286 -5.50 -11.61 -15.88
C THR A 286 -4.93 -11.91 -17.25
N ARG A 287 -4.83 -10.87 -18.10
CA ARG A 287 -4.15 -10.97 -19.40
C ARG A 287 -2.69 -11.40 -19.16
N ARG A 288 -2.20 -12.31 -19.98
CA ARG A 288 -0.79 -12.71 -19.92
C ARG A 288 0.09 -11.69 -20.66
N LEU A 289 1.28 -11.45 -20.12
CA LEU A 289 2.29 -10.63 -20.79
C LEU A 289 2.77 -11.36 -22.05
N ASP A 290 2.73 -10.65 -23.19
CA ASP A 290 3.23 -11.13 -24.47
C ASP A 290 4.53 -10.39 -24.79
N LEU A 291 5.65 -11.10 -24.71
CA LEU A 291 6.99 -10.54 -24.92
C LEU A 291 7.20 -10.17 -26.40
N ALA A 292 6.57 -10.88 -27.34
CA ALA A 292 6.69 -10.57 -28.75
C ALA A 292 5.99 -9.25 -29.12
N THR A 293 4.89 -8.94 -28.43
CA THR A 293 4.18 -7.66 -28.55
C THR A 293 4.91 -6.55 -27.82
N LEU A 294 5.46 -6.83 -26.63
CA LEU A 294 6.20 -5.86 -25.81
C LEU A 294 7.48 -5.37 -26.50
N ARG A 295 8.24 -6.28 -27.11
CA ARG A 295 9.47 -6.06 -27.89
C ARG A 295 10.62 -5.40 -27.14
N THR A 296 10.41 -4.21 -26.54
CA THR A 296 11.46 -3.39 -25.91
C THR A 296 11.06 -3.08 -24.50
N ILE A 297 12.05 -3.09 -23.61
CA ILE A 297 11.98 -2.59 -22.24
C ILE A 297 13.07 -1.54 -22.06
N THR A 298 12.75 -0.48 -21.32
CA THR A 298 13.68 0.63 -21.10
C THR A 298 13.80 0.94 -19.62
N PHE A 299 14.98 1.45 -19.24
CA PHE A 299 15.26 1.88 -17.87
C PHE A 299 15.94 3.23 -17.87
N GLU A 300 15.55 4.10 -16.95
CA GLU A 300 16.10 5.43 -16.75
C GLU A 300 16.37 5.66 -15.26
N LEU A 301 17.32 6.50 -14.93
CA LEU A 301 17.50 6.98 -13.56
C LEU A 301 16.39 7.98 -13.19
N PRO A 302 15.89 7.97 -11.94
CA PRO A 302 14.93 8.98 -11.50
C PRO A 302 15.57 10.37 -11.45
N ASP A 303 14.79 11.38 -11.83
CA ASP A 303 15.22 12.79 -11.74
C ASP A 303 14.88 13.37 -10.37
N HIS A 304 15.83 13.32 -9.45
CA HIS A 304 15.67 13.81 -8.07
C HIS A 304 15.44 15.32 -7.96
N LYS A 305 15.81 16.11 -8.99
CA LYS A 305 15.61 17.57 -8.98
C LYS A 305 14.17 17.92 -9.31
N ARG A 306 13.58 17.24 -10.30
CA ARG A 306 12.17 17.45 -10.66
C ARG A 306 11.22 16.74 -9.70
N PHE A 307 11.65 15.63 -9.11
CA PHE A 307 10.84 14.80 -8.21
C PHE A 307 11.55 14.59 -6.86
N PRO A 308 11.58 15.62 -5.99
CA PRO A 308 12.35 15.57 -4.74
C PRO A 308 11.74 14.63 -3.69
N ALA A 309 10.50 14.16 -3.87
CA ALA A 309 9.81 13.29 -2.93
C ALA A 309 10.57 11.99 -2.63
N LEU A 310 11.25 11.40 -3.63
CA LEU A 310 12.08 10.21 -3.44
C LEU A 310 13.29 10.48 -2.52
N THR A 311 13.91 11.67 -2.64
CA THR A 311 15.01 12.10 -1.76
C THR A 311 14.50 12.31 -0.34
N LEU A 312 13.38 13.04 -0.16
CA LEU A 312 12.76 13.26 1.15
C LEU A 312 12.43 11.94 1.87
N ALA A 313 11.94 10.95 1.13
CA ALA A 313 11.65 9.64 1.72
C ALA A 313 12.91 8.90 2.19
N ARG A 314 14.02 8.98 1.43
CA ARG A 314 15.30 8.40 1.84
C ARG A 314 15.88 9.12 3.07
N GLU A 315 15.79 10.43 3.11
CA GLU A 315 16.22 11.25 4.25
C GLU A 315 15.39 10.92 5.51
N ALA A 316 14.06 10.80 5.37
CA ALA A 316 13.20 10.40 6.47
C ALA A 316 13.50 8.98 6.98
N LEU A 317 13.78 8.02 6.07
CA LEU A 317 14.19 6.67 6.42
C LEU A 317 15.51 6.68 7.20
N ALA A 318 16.51 7.41 6.71
CA ALA A 318 17.82 7.51 7.36
C ALA A 318 17.75 8.22 8.73
N ALA A 319 16.90 9.23 8.87
CA ALA A 319 16.68 9.93 10.13
C ALA A 319 16.01 9.03 11.19
N GLY A 320 15.14 8.11 10.79
CA GLY A 320 14.46 7.17 11.69
C GLY A 320 13.42 7.84 12.60
N GLY A 321 13.18 7.25 13.78
CA GLY A 321 12.15 7.74 14.70
C GLY A 321 10.79 7.91 14.03
N ALA A 322 10.10 9.03 14.26
CA ALA A 322 8.83 9.35 13.64
C ALA A 322 8.96 10.04 12.27
N ALA A 323 10.17 10.26 11.72
CA ALA A 323 10.31 10.98 10.46
C ALA A 323 9.55 10.31 9.28
N PRO A 324 9.54 8.97 9.11
CA PRO A 324 8.71 8.33 8.10
C PRO A 324 7.20 8.55 8.30
N THR A 325 6.74 8.56 9.57
CA THR A 325 5.34 8.85 9.92
C THR A 325 4.97 10.29 9.56
N ILE A 326 5.84 11.25 9.89
CA ILE A 326 5.66 12.68 9.57
C ILE A 326 5.61 12.87 8.06
N LEU A 327 6.53 12.26 7.31
CA LEU A 327 6.54 12.28 5.84
C LEU A 327 5.21 11.79 5.28
N ASN A 328 4.73 10.63 5.73
CA ASN A 328 3.47 10.07 5.24
C ASN A 328 2.27 10.95 5.58
N ALA A 329 2.15 11.40 6.82
CA ALA A 329 1.03 12.22 7.29
C ALA A 329 0.98 13.58 6.57
N ALA A 330 2.13 14.25 6.41
CA ALA A 330 2.24 15.50 5.67
C ALA A 330 1.91 15.29 4.18
N ASN A 331 2.35 14.19 3.58
CA ASN A 331 2.03 13.87 2.19
C ASN A 331 0.53 13.61 1.99
N GLU A 332 -0.14 12.86 2.87
CA GLU A 332 -1.59 12.66 2.78
C GLU A 332 -2.36 13.99 2.84
N VAL A 333 -1.93 14.92 3.70
CA VAL A 333 -2.50 16.28 3.77
C VAL A 333 -2.21 17.05 2.50
N ALA A 334 -0.97 17.06 2.03
CA ALA A 334 -0.55 17.80 0.83
C ALA A 334 -1.29 17.32 -0.43
N VAL A 335 -1.42 16.01 -0.61
CA VAL A 335 -2.17 15.40 -1.72
C VAL A 335 -3.65 15.82 -1.68
N ARG A 336 -4.27 15.81 -0.51
CA ARG A 336 -5.66 16.27 -0.36
C ARG A 336 -5.80 17.74 -0.73
N LEU A 337 -4.92 18.61 -0.22
CA LEU A 337 -4.94 20.05 -0.50
C LEU A 337 -4.70 20.35 -1.98
N PHE A 338 -3.83 19.58 -2.64
CA PHE A 338 -3.64 19.67 -4.08
C PHE A 338 -4.92 19.28 -4.84
N LEU A 339 -5.57 18.17 -4.49
CA LEU A 339 -6.82 17.73 -5.11
C LEU A 339 -7.96 18.74 -4.90
N GLU A 340 -7.94 19.48 -3.79
CA GLU A 340 -8.86 20.59 -3.50
C GLU A 340 -8.45 21.91 -4.21
N GLY A 341 -7.35 21.94 -4.94
CA GLY A 341 -6.84 23.14 -5.62
C GLY A 341 -6.30 24.22 -4.67
N ARG A 342 -5.94 23.86 -3.44
CA ARG A 342 -5.46 24.79 -2.40
C ARG A 342 -3.95 24.97 -2.40
N ILE A 343 -3.21 24.03 -2.95
CA ILE A 343 -1.76 24.13 -3.18
C ILE A 343 -1.44 23.68 -4.59
N GLY A 344 -0.30 24.13 -5.15
CA GLY A 344 0.20 23.69 -6.44
C GLY A 344 0.86 22.30 -6.38
N PHE A 345 1.09 21.68 -7.54
CA PHE A 345 1.73 20.38 -7.64
C PHE A 345 3.11 20.32 -6.96
N LEU A 346 3.95 21.32 -7.19
CA LEU A 346 5.26 21.44 -6.54
C LEU A 346 5.14 21.72 -5.04
N GLY A 347 4.04 22.32 -4.61
CA GLY A 347 3.71 22.55 -3.21
C GLY A 347 3.59 21.26 -2.40
N ILE A 348 3.27 20.11 -3.03
CA ILE A 348 3.15 18.82 -2.34
C ILE A 348 4.47 18.45 -1.66
N ALA A 349 5.55 18.33 -2.40
CA ALA A 349 6.85 17.97 -1.84
C ALA A 349 7.42 19.07 -0.93
N ALA A 350 7.19 20.34 -1.27
CA ALA A 350 7.61 21.48 -0.45
C ALA A 350 6.94 21.48 0.93
N LEU A 351 5.63 21.17 1.01
CA LEU A 351 4.91 21.07 2.27
C LEU A 351 5.39 19.92 3.13
N VAL A 352 5.70 18.77 2.50
CA VAL A 352 6.28 17.61 3.20
C VAL A 352 7.64 17.96 3.78
N ALA A 353 8.53 18.60 3.01
CA ALA A 353 9.83 19.05 3.48
C ALA A 353 9.70 20.02 4.67
N ALA A 354 8.84 21.03 4.56
CA ALA A 354 8.61 21.99 5.63
C ALA A 354 8.05 21.35 6.92
N ALA A 355 7.22 20.32 6.80
CA ALA A 355 6.71 19.59 7.96
C ALA A 355 7.81 18.76 8.64
N LEU A 356 8.67 18.11 7.86
CA LEU A 356 9.84 17.38 8.38
C LEU A 356 10.81 18.32 9.11
N ASP A 357 11.15 19.45 8.49
CA ASP A 357 12.03 20.46 9.08
C ASP A 357 11.45 21.02 10.40
N ARG A 358 10.14 21.27 10.43
CA ARG A 358 9.46 21.84 11.61
C ARG A 358 9.39 20.89 12.79
N LEU A 359 9.18 19.60 12.53
CA LEU A 359 8.93 18.59 13.57
C LEU A 359 10.19 17.80 13.94
N GLY A 360 11.19 17.77 13.07
CA GLY A 360 12.39 16.96 13.30
C GLY A 360 12.11 15.46 13.35
N THR A 361 12.83 14.77 14.21
CA THR A 361 12.77 13.31 14.34
C THR A 361 12.43 12.86 15.78
N PRO A 362 11.22 13.11 16.27
CA PRO A 362 10.84 12.66 17.62
C PRO A 362 10.86 11.14 17.69
N ALA A 363 11.12 10.61 18.89
CA ALA A 363 11.04 9.17 19.12
C ALA A 363 9.58 8.68 18.98
N ALA A 364 9.42 7.48 18.45
CA ALA A 364 8.12 6.81 18.34
C ALA A 364 8.25 5.35 18.82
N PRO A 365 8.37 5.12 20.14
CA PRO A 365 8.67 3.82 20.70
C PRO A 365 7.51 2.83 20.64
N ASP A 366 6.29 3.31 20.55
CA ASP A 366 5.07 2.52 20.57
C ASP A 366 4.00 3.06 19.61
N LEU A 367 2.90 2.34 19.47
CA LEU A 367 1.82 2.68 18.56
C LEU A 367 1.15 4.02 18.91
N GLU A 368 1.02 4.34 20.19
CA GLU A 368 0.41 5.60 20.64
C GLU A 368 1.27 6.79 20.20
N ALA A 369 2.59 6.71 20.38
CA ALA A 369 3.54 7.72 19.92
C ALA A 369 3.53 7.88 18.39
N VAL A 370 3.40 6.80 17.63
CA VAL A 370 3.25 6.85 16.15
C VAL A 370 1.96 7.58 15.77
N LEU A 371 0.83 7.26 16.40
CA LEU A 371 -0.45 7.90 16.12
C LEU A 371 -0.46 9.39 16.51
N GLU A 372 0.19 9.76 17.62
CA GLU A 372 0.33 11.17 18.00
C GLU A 372 1.26 11.94 17.05
N ALA A 373 2.34 11.32 16.60
CA ALA A 373 3.21 11.91 15.58
C ALA A 373 2.46 12.13 14.26
N ASP A 374 1.65 11.16 13.81
CA ASP A 374 0.77 11.32 12.62
C ASP A 374 -0.21 12.48 12.81
N ALA A 375 -0.92 12.53 13.94
CA ALA A 375 -1.89 13.58 14.22
C ALA A 375 -1.22 14.97 14.29
N THR A 376 -0.05 15.06 14.92
CA THR A 376 0.73 16.31 15.01
C THR A 376 1.23 16.75 13.64
N ALA A 377 1.74 15.82 12.82
CA ALA A 377 2.20 16.13 11.48
C ALA A 377 1.06 16.63 10.57
N ARG A 378 -0.14 16.05 10.69
CA ARG A 378 -1.33 16.53 9.96
C ARG A 378 -1.72 17.95 10.34
N ARG A 379 -1.75 18.26 11.65
CA ARG A 379 -2.03 19.65 12.13
C ARG A 379 -0.97 20.62 11.59
N THR A 380 0.30 20.27 11.75
CA THR A 380 1.43 21.11 11.29
C THR A 380 1.38 21.35 9.78
N ALA A 381 1.11 20.31 8.97
CA ALA A 381 1.00 20.47 7.52
C ALA A 381 -0.18 21.38 7.13
N LEU A 382 -1.33 21.28 7.81
CA LEU A 382 -2.47 22.17 7.59
C LEU A 382 -2.14 23.63 7.92
N ASP A 383 -1.45 23.87 9.05
CA ASP A 383 -1.05 25.21 9.47
C ASP A 383 -0.04 25.83 8.49
N LEU A 384 0.97 25.06 8.08
CA LEU A 384 1.97 25.50 7.10
C LEU A 384 1.33 25.84 5.74
N ALA A 385 0.36 25.06 5.30
CA ALA A 385 -0.30 25.24 4.00
C ALA A 385 -1.10 26.54 3.88
N THR A 386 -1.34 27.27 4.97
CA THR A 386 -1.96 28.61 4.93
C THR A 386 -1.02 29.70 4.39
N GLY A 387 0.28 29.40 4.29
CA GLY A 387 1.28 30.33 3.79
C GLY A 387 1.33 30.38 2.25
N PRO A 388 1.75 31.52 1.66
CA PRO A 388 1.78 31.70 0.20
C PRO A 388 2.84 30.86 -0.53
N ALA A 389 3.71 30.19 0.21
CA ALA A 389 4.82 29.41 -0.35
C ALA A 389 4.40 28.14 -1.11
N PHE A 390 3.16 27.68 -0.93
CA PHE A 390 2.66 26.40 -1.46
C PHE A 390 1.57 26.57 -2.54
N ALA A 391 1.19 27.80 -2.85
CA ALA A 391 0.14 28.12 -3.83
C ALA A 391 0.57 27.79 -5.29
#